data_217523a8ed5118b2c4d9ea8d2190dd62
#
_entry.id   217523a8ed5118b2c4d9ea8d2190dd62
#
_cell.length_a   1.000
_cell.length_b   1.000
_cell.length_c   1.000
_cell.angle_alpha   90.00
_cell.angle_beta   90.00
_cell.angle_gamma   90.00
#
_symmetry.space_group_name_H-M   'P 1'
#
loop_
_entity.id
_entity.type
_entity.pdbx_description
1 polymer ?
#
loop_
_entity_poly.entity_id
_entity_poly.type
_entity_poly.pdbx_seq_one_letter_code
_entity_poly.pdbx_strand_id
1 'polypeptide(L)'
;MKIVSFYEMAPGALSKVMTYYPAHRARLDEFHARGVVFAAGPLGNPPEGAMAVFTTREAAEEFIQGDPFVINGIVSKWRLVEWNAAFI
;
A
#
# COMPACT_ATOMS: atom_id res chain seq x y z
N MET A 1 -14.15 -3.35 11.73
CA MET A 1 -13.86 -2.22 10.85
C MET A 1 -12.48 -2.40 10.26
N LYS A 2 -12.35 -2.22 8.95
CA LYS A 2 -11.07 -2.32 8.25
C LYS A 2 -10.46 -0.94 8.07
N ILE A 3 -9.17 -0.90 7.78
CA ILE A 3 -8.46 0.33 7.45
C ILE A 3 -7.99 0.22 6.00
N VAL A 4 -8.30 1.21 5.20
CA VAL A 4 -7.87 1.28 3.80
C VAL A 4 -6.79 2.34 3.67
N SER A 5 -5.67 1.98 3.03
CA SER A 5 -4.66 2.95 2.65
C SER A 5 -4.84 3.34 1.19
N PHE A 6 -4.69 4.62 0.91
CA PHE A 6 -4.65 5.12 -0.46
C PHE A 6 -3.31 5.81 -0.68
N TYR A 7 -2.61 5.40 -1.73
CA TYR A 7 -1.35 5.96 -2.18
C TYR A 7 -1.57 6.80 -3.42
N GLU A 8 -0.97 7.98 -3.46
CA GLU A 8 -0.82 8.76 -4.70
C GLU A 8 0.61 8.61 -5.20
N MET A 9 0.76 8.30 -6.49
CA MET A 9 2.07 8.20 -7.11
C MET A 9 2.66 9.58 -7.35
N ALA A 10 3.94 9.75 -7.05
CA ALA A 10 4.65 10.98 -7.35
C ALA A 10 4.79 11.17 -8.87
N PRO A 11 4.79 12.43 -9.36
CA PRO A 11 5.02 12.69 -10.79
C PRO A 11 6.33 12.05 -11.26
N GLY A 12 6.26 11.33 -12.38
CA GLY A 12 7.44 10.69 -12.97
C GLY A 12 7.94 9.45 -12.25
N ALA A 13 7.26 9.00 -11.19
CA ALA A 13 7.73 7.87 -10.39
C ALA A 13 7.49 6.51 -11.04
N LEU A 14 6.65 6.44 -12.08
CA LEU A 14 6.34 5.18 -12.74
C LEU A 14 7.60 4.45 -13.21
N SER A 15 8.61 5.17 -13.67
CA SER A 15 9.88 4.59 -14.11
C SER A 15 10.67 3.90 -12.99
N LYS A 16 10.38 4.23 -11.73
CA LYS A 16 11.04 3.65 -10.55
C LYS A 16 10.33 2.42 -10.01
N VAL A 17 9.07 2.21 -10.39
CA VAL A 17 8.24 1.16 -9.80
C VAL A 17 8.89 -0.20 -9.92
N MET A 18 9.39 -0.56 -11.11
CA MET A 18 9.98 -1.88 -11.33
C MET A 18 11.24 -2.10 -10.52
N THR A 19 12.02 -1.05 -10.25
CA THR A 19 13.23 -1.15 -9.44
C THR A 19 12.91 -1.56 -7.99
N TYR A 20 11.86 -0.97 -7.41
CA TYR A 20 11.53 -1.16 -6.00
C TYR A 20 10.40 -2.15 -5.76
N TYR A 21 9.73 -2.61 -6.82
CA TYR A 21 8.61 -3.53 -6.68
C TYR A 21 8.95 -4.83 -5.97
N PRO A 22 10.09 -5.50 -6.26
CA PRO A 22 10.39 -6.75 -5.56
C PRO A 22 10.45 -6.61 -4.04
N ALA A 23 11.07 -5.54 -3.54
CA ALA A 23 11.14 -5.30 -2.09
C ALA A 23 9.77 -4.90 -1.52
N HIS A 24 9.00 -4.08 -2.24
CA HIS A 24 7.64 -3.71 -1.86
C HIS A 24 6.75 -4.96 -1.78
N ARG A 25 6.82 -5.83 -2.79
CA ARG A 25 6.01 -7.06 -2.82
C ARG A 25 6.39 -8.02 -1.70
N ALA A 26 7.69 -8.16 -1.41
CA ALA A 26 8.16 -9.01 -0.31
C ALA A 26 7.57 -8.54 1.03
N ARG A 27 7.50 -7.23 1.24
CA ARG A 27 6.89 -6.67 2.45
C ARG A 27 5.38 -6.90 2.49
N LEU A 28 4.70 -6.78 1.36
CA LEU A 28 3.27 -7.13 1.26
C LEU A 28 3.04 -8.59 1.61
N ASP A 29 3.86 -9.48 1.07
CA ASP A 29 3.74 -10.92 1.33
C ASP A 29 3.94 -11.21 2.83
N GLU A 30 4.90 -10.55 3.48
CA GLU A 30 5.14 -10.68 4.92
C GLU A 30 3.92 -10.26 5.74
N PHE A 31 3.36 -9.10 5.44
CA PHE A 31 2.20 -8.59 6.19
C PHE A 31 0.95 -9.42 5.91
N HIS A 32 0.81 -9.93 4.69
CA HIS A 32 -0.28 -10.85 4.36
C HIS A 32 -0.13 -12.17 5.13
N ALA A 33 1.07 -12.71 5.24
CA ALA A 33 1.34 -13.93 6.01
C ALA A 33 1.05 -13.72 7.50
N ARG A 34 1.24 -12.50 8.02
CA ARG A 34 0.87 -12.15 9.40
C ARG A 34 -0.65 -12.02 9.58
N GLY A 35 -1.43 -12.06 8.52
CA GLY A 35 -2.89 -11.94 8.56
C GLY A 35 -3.40 -10.51 8.71
N VAL A 36 -2.57 -9.49 8.49
CA VAL A 36 -2.97 -8.09 8.69
C VAL A 36 -3.24 -7.32 7.40
N VAL A 37 -3.00 -7.93 6.24
CA VAL A 37 -3.37 -7.37 4.91
C VAL A 37 -4.33 -8.34 4.24
N PHE A 38 -5.47 -7.83 3.77
CA PHE A 38 -6.46 -8.62 3.05
C PHE A 38 -6.30 -8.52 1.55
N ALA A 39 -5.99 -7.33 1.06
CA ALA A 39 -5.88 -7.07 -0.37
C ALA A 39 -5.01 -5.84 -0.59
N ALA A 40 -4.34 -5.79 -1.72
CA ALA A 40 -3.53 -4.65 -2.10
C ALA A 40 -3.33 -4.67 -3.62
N GLY A 41 -3.23 -3.51 -4.23
CA GLY A 41 -2.96 -3.44 -5.65
C GLY A 41 -2.96 -2.04 -6.20
N PRO A 42 -2.48 -1.89 -7.45
CA PRO A 42 -2.48 -0.61 -8.12
C PRO A 42 -3.89 -0.16 -8.50
N LEU A 43 -4.07 1.14 -8.59
CA LEU A 43 -5.29 1.78 -9.09
C LEU A 43 -5.04 2.32 -10.48
N GLY A 44 -5.83 1.86 -11.42
CA GLY A 44 -5.73 2.30 -12.81
C GLY A 44 -4.70 1.55 -13.63
N ASN A 45 -4.76 1.76 -14.95
CA ASN A 45 -3.82 1.19 -15.90
C ASN A 45 -3.58 2.22 -17.02
N PRO A 46 -2.40 2.91 -17.04
CA PRO A 46 -1.27 2.74 -16.10
C PRO A 46 -1.63 3.16 -14.68
N PRO A 47 -0.84 2.68 -13.67
CA PRO A 47 -1.15 3.00 -12.28
C PRO A 47 -1.05 4.49 -11.96
N GLU A 48 -2.05 5.01 -11.25
CA GLU A 48 -2.07 6.38 -10.73
C GLU A 48 -1.80 6.41 -9.24
N GLY A 49 -1.90 5.26 -8.60
CA GLY A 49 -1.72 5.09 -7.17
C GLY A 49 -1.97 3.65 -6.81
N ALA A 50 -2.25 3.40 -5.54
CA ALA A 50 -2.51 2.05 -5.04
C ALA A 50 -3.43 2.11 -3.83
N MET A 51 -4.05 0.97 -3.51
CA MET A 51 -4.77 0.84 -2.26
C MET A 51 -4.47 -0.50 -1.61
N ALA A 52 -4.63 -0.55 -0.30
CA ALA A 52 -4.52 -1.77 0.46
C ALA A 52 -5.54 -1.77 1.61
N VAL A 53 -5.93 -2.96 2.04
CA VAL A 53 -6.89 -3.12 3.13
C VAL A 53 -6.20 -3.85 4.28
N PHE A 54 -6.20 -3.23 5.45
CA PHE A 54 -5.54 -3.72 6.66
C PHE A 54 -6.55 -4.02 7.75
N THR A 55 -6.17 -4.90 8.69
CA THR A 55 -7.00 -5.22 9.85
C THR A 55 -7.08 -4.08 10.86
N THR A 56 -5.96 -3.34 11.06
CA THR A 56 -5.86 -2.28 12.06
C THR A 56 -5.08 -1.09 11.51
N ARG A 57 -5.29 0.07 12.15
CA ARG A 57 -4.51 1.26 11.82
C ARG A 57 -3.03 1.08 12.14
N GLU A 58 -2.71 0.40 13.24
CA GLU A 58 -1.32 0.15 13.63
C GLU A 58 -0.58 -0.67 12.57
N ALA A 59 -1.22 -1.69 12.02
CA ALA A 59 -0.63 -2.51 10.97
C ALA A 59 -0.42 -1.70 9.69
N ALA A 60 -1.38 -0.85 9.34
CA ALA A 60 -1.27 0.02 8.17
C ALA A 60 -0.12 1.00 8.32
N GLU A 61 -0.01 1.66 9.46
CA GLU A 61 1.07 2.62 9.73
C GLU A 61 2.43 1.92 9.74
N GLU A 62 2.54 0.76 10.35
CA GLU A 62 3.77 -0.03 10.34
C GLU A 62 4.19 -0.37 8.92
N PHE A 63 3.25 -0.82 8.09
CA PHE A 63 3.53 -1.16 6.70
C PHE A 63 4.07 0.06 5.94
N ILE A 64 3.38 1.19 6.03
CA ILE A 64 3.71 2.41 5.29
C ILE A 64 5.09 2.92 5.67
N GLN A 65 5.44 2.90 6.95
CA GLN A 65 6.73 3.39 7.44
C GLN A 65 7.92 2.65 6.85
N GLY A 66 7.76 1.38 6.51
CA GLY A 66 8.84 0.56 5.95
C GLY A 66 8.66 0.21 4.48
N ASP A 67 7.60 0.71 3.83
CA ASP A 67 7.34 0.39 2.44
C ASP A 67 8.39 1.03 1.53
N PRO A 68 9.15 0.22 0.75
CA PRO A 68 10.12 0.76 -0.20
C PRO A 68 9.56 1.80 -1.17
N PHE A 69 8.28 1.71 -1.53
CA PHE A 69 7.65 2.71 -2.39
C PHE A 69 7.52 4.07 -1.70
N VAL A 70 7.31 4.08 -0.40
CA VAL A 70 7.24 5.32 0.39
C VAL A 70 8.64 5.87 0.63
N ILE A 71 9.55 5.01 1.08
CA ILE A 71 10.93 5.39 1.42
C ILE A 71 11.66 5.97 0.20
N ASN A 72 11.39 5.45 -0.99
CA ASN A 72 12.09 5.84 -2.21
C ASN A 72 11.33 6.85 -3.06
N GLY A 73 10.32 7.50 -2.50
CA GLY A 73 9.67 8.64 -3.13
C GLY A 73 8.74 8.31 -4.30
N ILE A 74 8.33 7.04 -4.45
CA ILE A 74 7.33 6.66 -5.46
C ILE A 74 5.95 7.13 -5.03
N VAL A 75 5.67 7.06 -3.73
CA VAL A 75 4.42 7.55 -3.15
C VAL A 75 4.64 8.97 -2.65
N SER A 76 3.89 9.93 -3.21
CA SER A 76 4.00 11.33 -2.82
C SER A 76 3.12 11.66 -1.61
N LYS A 77 1.96 11.02 -1.52
CA LYS A 77 1.00 11.23 -0.44
C LYS A 77 0.31 9.92 -0.15
N TRP A 78 -0.10 9.76 1.10
CA TRP A 78 -0.95 8.64 1.48
C TRP A 78 -1.94 9.09 2.54
N ARG A 79 -3.04 8.34 2.66
CA ARG A 79 -4.02 8.54 3.72
C ARG A 79 -4.62 7.21 4.14
N LEU A 80 -5.12 7.15 5.37
CA LEU A 80 -5.81 6.00 5.92
C LEU A 80 -7.27 6.37 6.16
N VAL A 81 -8.17 5.46 5.81
CA VAL A 81 -9.61 5.65 5.94
C VAL A 81 -10.19 4.44 6.64
N GLU A 82 -11.04 4.66 7.62
CA GLU A 82 -11.84 3.59 8.21
C GLU A 82 -12.89 3.14 7.20
N TRP A 83 -13.02 1.83 7.05
CA TRP A 83 -13.96 1.24 6.12
C TRP A 83 -14.83 0.20 6.82
N ASN A 84 -16.11 0.46 6.88
CA ASN A 84 -17.08 -0.46 7.45
C ASN A 84 -17.54 -1.43 6.33
N ALA A 85 -16.65 -2.33 5.97
CA ALA A 85 -16.83 -3.20 4.82
C ALA A 85 -17.85 -4.31 5.08
N ALA A 86 -18.62 -4.65 4.04
CA ALA A 86 -19.44 -5.84 4.04
C ALA A 86 -18.60 -7.02 3.51
N PHE A 87 -18.86 -8.21 3.99
CA PHE A 87 -18.30 -9.49 3.53
C PHE A 87 -16.83 -9.76 3.89
N ILE A 88 -16.12 -8.80 4.38
CA ILE A 88 -14.74 -9.05 4.83
C ILE A 88 -14.50 -8.48 6.23
#